data_0d57070bc76347c1db0a160e54a232be
#
_entry.id   0d57070bc76347c1db0a160e54a232be
#
_cell.length_a   1.000
_cell.length_b   1.000
_cell.length_c   1.000
_cell.angle_alpha   90.00
_cell.angle_beta   90.00
_cell.angle_gamma   90.00
#
_symmetry.space_group_name_H-M   'P 1'
#
loop_
_entity.id
_entity.type
_entity.pdbx_description
1 polymer ?
#
loop_
_entity_poly.entity_id
_entity_poly.type
_entity_poly.pdbx_seq_one_letter_code
_entity_poly.pdbx_strand_id
1 'polypeptide(L)'
;AWGTYINLDKDQYIHYEAGFGWNTTYLYQLQTIGEYGHRIYENLFGQVVYTYRSYRGSADDTHLVSPGLIYYFGDSYLSANYGASYMESHDTASIGVFKGDFAITKFLRWNCGVAIGGRLYDILGKDAADEQGYILFTGVTINLYKGINCRFGYIYGTEEPKFIKRSIYYAVSAKF
;
A
#
# COMPACT_ATOMS: atom_id res chain seq x y z
N ALA A 1 -9.66 -9.88 1.70
CA ALA A 1 -8.37 -10.17 1.04
C ALA A 1 -7.77 -11.44 1.65
N TRP A 2 -7.04 -12.16 0.85
CA TRP A 2 -6.25 -13.31 1.26
C TRP A 2 -4.83 -13.13 0.72
N GLY A 3 -3.82 -13.44 1.55
CA GLY A 3 -2.42 -13.27 1.14
C GLY A 3 -1.50 -14.25 1.85
N THR A 4 -0.31 -14.45 1.28
CA THR A 4 0.71 -15.34 1.83
C THR A 4 2.11 -14.81 1.54
N TYR A 5 3.04 -15.11 2.45
CA TYR A 5 4.47 -14.89 2.27
C TYR A 5 5.17 -16.23 2.08
N ILE A 6 6.07 -16.29 1.12
CA ILE A 6 6.92 -17.46 0.84
C ILE A 6 8.37 -16.98 0.89
N ASN A 7 9.13 -17.45 1.87
CA ASN A 7 10.57 -17.24 1.89
C ASN A 7 11.21 -18.26 0.94
N LEU A 8 11.87 -17.76 -0.10
CA LEU A 8 12.62 -18.61 -1.04
C LEU A 8 13.94 -19.07 -0.41
N ASP A 9 14.58 -18.15 0.29
CA ASP A 9 15.76 -18.38 1.12
C ASP A 9 15.87 -17.31 2.22
N LYS A 10 17.04 -17.19 2.88
CA LYS A 10 17.27 -16.18 3.93
C LYS A 10 17.31 -14.72 3.42
N ASP A 11 17.47 -14.55 2.12
CA ASP A 11 17.73 -13.25 1.47
C ASP A 11 16.62 -12.86 0.49
N GLN A 12 15.65 -13.77 0.21
CA GLN A 12 14.62 -13.55 -0.80
C GLN A 12 13.25 -14.01 -0.30
N TYR A 13 12.24 -13.21 -0.64
CA TYR A 13 10.85 -13.57 -0.38
C TYR A 13 9.93 -13.18 -1.53
N ILE A 14 8.80 -13.86 -1.59
CA ILE A 14 7.65 -13.48 -2.42
C ILE A 14 6.45 -13.28 -1.49
N HIS A 15 5.73 -12.21 -1.72
CA HIS A 15 4.42 -11.98 -1.12
C HIS A 15 3.37 -11.94 -2.23
N TYR A 16 2.25 -12.58 -2.00
CA TYR A 16 1.09 -12.52 -2.87
C TYR A 16 -0.16 -12.22 -2.06
N GLU A 17 -0.99 -11.30 -2.55
CA GLU A 17 -2.27 -10.97 -1.95
C GLU A 17 -3.34 -10.87 -3.04
N ALA A 18 -4.56 -11.37 -2.75
CA ALA A 18 -5.74 -11.18 -3.58
C ALA A 18 -6.89 -10.65 -2.74
N GLY A 19 -7.56 -9.64 -3.25
CA GLY A 19 -8.72 -9.01 -2.64
C GLY A 19 -9.89 -8.98 -3.60
N PHE A 20 -11.11 -9.26 -3.09
CA PHE A 20 -12.34 -9.20 -3.88
C PHE A 20 -13.29 -8.19 -3.26
N GLY A 21 -13.82 -7.29 -4.09
CA GLY A 21 -14.87 -6.37 -3.75
C GLY A 21 -16.22 -6.93 -4.21
N TRP A 22 -17.20 -7.02 -3.30
CA TRP A 22 -18.53 -7.51 -3.65
C TRP A 22 -19.49 -6.34 -3.83
N ASN A 23 -20.14 -6.27 -4.99
CA ASN A 23 -21.18 -5.28 -5.32
C ASN A 23 -20.73 -3.81 -5.15
N THR A 24 -19.50 -3.50 -5.51
CA THR A 24 -18.91 -2.17 -5.36
C THR A 24 -19.08 -1.38 -6.67
N THR A 25 -19.59 -0.16 -6.56
CA THR A 25 -19.68 0.77 -7.71
C THR A 25 -18.42 1.62 -7.84
N TYR A 26 -17.65 1.75 -6.76
CA TYR A 26 -16.52 2.69 -6.64
C TYR A 26 -15.21 2.05 -6.19
N LEU A 27 -15.20 0.76 -5.89
CA LEU A 27 -14.00 0.03 -5.50
C LEU A 27 -13.72 -1.06 -6.55
N TYR A 28 -12.47 -1.50 -6.60
CA TYR A 28 -12.07 -2.62 -7.45
C TYR A 28 -12.89 -3.87 -7.11
N GLN A 29 -13.23 -4.65 -8.14
CA GLN A 29 -13.83 -5.98 -7.98
C GLN A 29 -12.78 -7.02 -7.62
N LEU A 30 -11.62 -6.89 -8.24
CA LEU A 30 -10.47 -7.75 -8.00
C LEU A 30 -9.25 -6.86 -7.80
N GLN A 31 -8.48 -7.13 -6.77
CA GLN A 31 -7.12 -6.63 -6.63
C GLN A 31 -6.18 -7.80 -6.42
N THR A 32 -5.07 -7.81 -7.13
CA THR A 32 -3.96 -8.72 -6.85
C THR A 32 -2.70 -7.92 -6.62
N ILE A 33 -1.91 -8.35 -5.64
CA ILE A 33 -0.62 -7.76 -5.32
C ILE A 33 0.40 -8.88 -5.35
N GLY A 34 1.45 -8.72 -6.14
CA GLY A 34 2.64 -9.56 -6.13
C GLY A 34 3.83 -8.72 -5.70
N GLU A 35 4.60 -9.20 -4.77
CA GLU A 35 5.82 -8.54 -4.29
C GLU A 35 6.97 -9.53 -4.30
N TYR A 36 8.10 -9.10 -4.82
CA TYR A 36 9.37 -9.80 -4.69
C TYR A 36 10.35 -8.91 -3.95
N GLY A 37 10.99 -9.45 -2.93
CA GLY A 37 12.04 -8.78 -2.16
C GLY A 37 13.33 -9.57 -2.15
N HIS A 38 14.44 -8.85 -2.25
CA HIS A 38 15.79 -9.39 -2.20
C HIS A 38 16.70 -8.54 -1.32
N ARG A 39 17.47 -9.18 -0.44
CA ARG A 39 18.46 -8.50 0.39
C ARG A 39 19.62 -8.00 -0.48
N ILE A 40 19.85 -6.69 -0.48
CA ILE A 40 20.95 -6.05 -1.19
C ILE A 40 22.20 -5.99 -0.29
N TYR A 41 22.00 -5.61 0.96
CA TYR A 41 23.08 -5.45 1.92
C TYR A 41 22.49 -5.57 3.35
N GLU A 42 23.13 -6.30 4.25
CA GLU A 42 22.75 -6.50 5.66
C GLU A 42 21.24 -6.34 5.97
N ASN A 43 20.83 -5.11 6.25
CA ASN A 43 19.46 -4.73 6.61
C ASN A 43 18.71 -4.00 5.50
N LEU A 44 19.32 -3.88 4.30
CA LEU A 44 18.72 -3.21 3.14
C LEU A 44 18.19 -4.24 2.16
N PHE A 45 16.91 -4.14 1.85
CA PHE A 45 16.22 -4.95 0.85
C PHE A 45 15.78 -4.08 -0.32
N GLY A 46 15.97 -4.56 -1.53
CA GLY A 46 15.26 -4.10 -2.71
C GLY A 46 13.97 -4.87 -2.86
N GLN A 47 12.91 -4.20 -3.28
CA GLN A 47 11.63 -4.82 -3.58
C GLN A 47 11.05 -4.31 -4.89
N VAL A 48 10.23 -5.13 -5.52
CA VAL A 48 9.34 -4.73 -6.61
C VAL A 48 7.95 -5.21 -6.27
N VAL A 49 7.01 -4.28 -6.25
CA VAL A 49 5.58 -4.58 -6.03
C VAL A 49 4.85 -4.37 -7.34
N TYR A 50 4.05 -5.34 -7.72
CA TYR A 50 3.11 -5.23 -8.82
C TYR A 50 1.70 -5.33 -8.28
N THR A 51 0.86 -4.34 -8.60
CA THR A 51 -0.56 -4.33 -8.23
C THR A 51 -1.40 -4.27 -9.49
N TYR A 52 -2.34 -5.18 -9.59
CA TYR A 52 -3.40 -5.17 -10.59
C TYR A 52 -4.74 -4.93 -9.91
N ARG A 53 -5.56 -4.07 -10.50
CA ARG A 53 -6.93 -3.80 -10.06
C ARG A 53 -7.86 -3.82 -11.25
N SER A 54 -8.95 -4.58 -11.10
CA SER A 54 -10.05 -4.61 -12.06
C SER A 54 -11.29 -3.99 -11.46
N TYR A 55 -11.97 -3.18 -12.26
CA TYR A 55 -13.16 -2.43 -11.86
C TYR A 55 -14.38 -2.92 -12.63
N ARG A 56 -15.59 -2.68 -12.09
CA ARG A 56 -16.83 -3.07 -12.73
C ARG A 56 -17.28 -1.99 -13.71
N GLY A 57 -17.64 -2.40 -14.92
CA GLY A 57 -18.21 -1.52 -15.92
C GLY A 57 -17.14 -1.04 -16.92
N SER A 58 -17.23 0.21 -17.35
CA SER A 58 -16.36 0.80 -18.36
C SER A 58 -15.08 1.43 -17.79
N ALA A 59 -14.77 1.18 -16.53
CA ALA A 59 -13.51 1.64 -15.94
C ALA A 59 -12.38 0.71 -16.38
N ASP A 60 -11.28 1.29 -16.83
CA ASP A 60 -10.11 0.54 -17.25
C ASP A 60 -9.43 -0.16 -16.10
N ASP A 61 -8.87 -1.30 -16.39
CA ASP A 61 -8.02 -2.00 -15.45
C ASP A 61 -6.74 -1.20 -15.18
N THR A 62 -6.26 -1.24 -13.94
CA THR A 62 -5.08 -0.50 -13.52
C THR A 62 -3.94 -1.43 -13.17
N HIS A 63 -2.79 -1.14 -13.73
CA HIS A 63 -1.53 -1.80 -13.44
C HIS A 63 -0.59 -0.81 -12.76
N LEU A 64 -0.01 -1.20 -11.62
CA LEU A 64 0.97 -0.40 -10.90
C LEU A 64 2.21 -1.24 -10.65
N VAL A 65 3.36 -0.73 -11.07
CA VAL A 65 4.67 -1.30 -10.77
C VAL A 65 5.41 -0.35 -9.83
N SER A 66 5.86 -0.86 -8.68
CA SER A 66 6.51 -0.05 -7.66
C SER A 66 7.83 -0.68 -7.21
N PRO A 67 8.95 -0.34 -7.84
CA PRO A 67 10.26 -0.62 -7.26
C PRO A 67 10.48 0.19 -5.98
N GLY A 68 11.23 -0.36 -5.04
CA GLY A 68 11.48 0.30 -3.77
C GLY A 68 12.60 -0.32 -2.96
N LEU A 69 12.86 0.31 -1.83
CA LEU A 69 13.84 -0.11 -0.85
C LEU A 69 13.19 -0.20 0.53
N ILE A 70 13.61 -1.18 1.32
CA ILE A 70 13.27 -1.32 2.73
C ILE A 70 14.55 -1.42 3.54
N TYR A 71 14.66 -0.59 4.56
CA TYR A 71 15.74 -0.65 5.52
C TYR A 71 15.21 -1.05 6.89
N TYR A 72 15.69 -2.18 7.42
CA TYR A 72 15.33 -2.69 8.74
C TYR A 72 16.32 -2.22 9.80
N PHE A 73 15.81 -1.87 10.98
CA PHE A 73 16.61 -1.57 12.17
C PHE A 73 15.91 -2.10 13.41
N GLY A 74 16.44 -3.18 13.94
CA GLY A 74 15.75 -3.98 14.96
C GLY A 74 14.42 -4.50 14.43
N ASP A 75 13.34 -4.29 15.19
CA ASP A 75 11.98 -4.68 14.82
C ASP A 75 11.23 -3.60 14.02
N SER A 76 11.93 -2.55 13.59
CA SER A 76 11.38 -1.40 12.87
C SER A 76 11.87 -1.37 11.42
N TYR A 77 11.17 -0.65 10.55
CA TYR A 77 11.65 -0.42 9.19
C TYR A 77 11.24 0.94 8.63
N LEU A 78 12.01 1.39 7.66
CA LEU A 78 11.67 2.46 6.74
C LEU A 78 11.58 1.90 5.33
N SER A 79 10.66 2.38 4.51
CA SER A 79 10.60 2.02 3.10
C SER A 79 10.31 3.22 2.22
N ALA A 80 10.89 3.20 1.04
CA ALA A 80 10.66 4.17 -0.01
C ALA A 80 10.35 3.42 -1.30
N ASN A 81 9.23 3.73 -1.93
CA ASN A 81 8.80 3.14 -3.20
C ASN A 81 8.48 4.24 -4.19
N TYR A 82 8.81 4.01 -5.44
CA TYR A 82 8.35 4.82 -6.56
C TYR A 82 7.53 3.94 -7.48
N GLY A 83 6.27 4.32 -7.71
CA GLY A 83 5.35 3.57 -8.54
C GLY A 83 5.02 4.30 -9.83
N ALA A 84 4.84 3.54 -10.89
CA ALA A 84 4.24 4.00 -12.14
C ALA A 84 2.97 3.20 -12.39
N SER A 85 1.84 3.89 -12.56
CA SER A 85 0.57 3.27 -12.92
C SER A 85 0.30 3.43 -14.40
N TYR A 86 -0.26 2.38 -14.99
CA TYR A 86 -0.68 2.33 -16.38
C TYR A 86 -2.15 1.90 -16.43
N MET A 87 -2.94 2.59 -17.25
CA MET A 87 -4.31 2.25 -17.60
C MET A 87 -4.42 2.14 -19.12
N GLU A 88 -5.26 1.23 -19.62
CA GLU A 88 -5.35 0.95 -21.06
C GLU A 88 -5.75 2.16 -21.89
N SER A 89 -6.51 3.09 -21.33
CA SER A 89 -7.06 4.26 -22.04
C SER A 89 -6.42 5.58 -21.69
N HIS A 90 -5.45 5.64 -20.77
CA HIS A 90 -4.94 6.91 -20.23
C HIS A 90 -3.44 6.91 -19.99
N ASP A 91 -2.89 8.11 -19.82
CA ASP A 91 -1.49 8.36 -19.55
C ASP A 91 -1.01 7.70 -18.23
N THR A 92 0.29 7.48 -18.15
CA THR A 92 0.93 6.97 -16.96
C THR A 92 0.93 8.01 -15.86
N ALA A 93 0.55 7.62 -14.65
CA ALA A 93 0.72 8.41 -13.45
C ALA A 93 1.83 7.83 -12.58
N SER A 94 2.54 8.68 -11.82
CA SER A 94 3.58 8.27 -10.92
C SER A 94 3.26 8.63 -9.48
N ILE A 95 3.73 7.78 -8.56
CA ILE A 95 3.54 7.96 -7.12
C ILE A 95 4.83 7.63 -6.37
N GLY A 96 5.24 8.51 -5.48
CA GLY A 96 6.28 8.25 -4.49
C GLY A 96 5.63 7.93 -3.15
N VAL A 97 6.05 6.85 -2.50
CA VAL A 97 5.56 6.46 -1.18
C VAL A 97 6.74 6.29 -0.23
N PHE A 98 6.70 7.00 0.88
CA PHE A 98 7.64 6.82 1.98
C PHE A 98 6.86 6.43 3.23
N LYS A 99 7.25 5.35 3.89
CA LYS A 99 6.60 4.88 5.12
C LYS A 99 7.60 4.37 6.14
N GLY A 100 7.24 4.50 7.41
CA GLY A 100 7.94 3.92 8.55
C GLY A 100 7.00 3.11 9.42
N ASP A 101 7.54 2.06 10.01
CA ASP A 101 6.87 1.24 11.01
C ASP A 101 7.85 1.00 12.17
N PHE A 102 7.51 1.52 13.34
CA PHE A 102 8.39 1.61 14.49
C PHE A 102 7.85 0.75 15.63
N ALA A 103 8.62 -0.21 16.07
CA ALA A 103 8.34 -0.98 17.28
C ALA A 103 8.62 -0.13 18.52
N ILE A 104 7.58 0.41 19.13
CA ILE A 104 7.70 1.21 20.37
C ILE A 104 7.87 0.29 21.57
N THR A 105 7.10 -0.78 21.60
CA THR A 105 7.20 -1.85 22.58
C THR A 105 6.90 -3.20 21.91
N LYS A 106 7.02 -4.31 22.64
CA LYS A 106 6.62 -5.65 22.15
C LYS A 106 5.14 -5.73 21.73
N PHE A 107 4.31 -4.83 22.27
CA PHE A 107 2.86 -4.84 22.04
C PHE A 107 2.37 -3.67 21.20
N LEU A 108 3.18 -2.62 21.03
CA LEU A 108 2.77 -1.39 20.37
C LEU A 108 3.73 -1.05 19.24
N ARG A 109 3.16 -0.84 18.06
CA ARG A 109 3.87 -0.33 16.87
C ARG A 109 3.21 0.98 16.41
N TRP A 110 4.02 1.91 16.00
CA TRP A 110 3.57 3.14 15.34
C TRP A 110 3.94 3.08 13.85
N ASN A 111 2.98 3.36 12.99
CA ASN A 111 3.21 3.47 11.57
C ASN A 111 2.84 4.87 11.08
N CYS A 112 3.62 5.38 10.13
CA CYS A 112 3.36 6.65 9.48
C CYS A 112 3.93 6.65 8.07
N GLY A 113 3.46 7.57 7.25
CA GLY A 113 4.02 7.75 5.92
C GLY A 113 3.36 8.86 5.14
N VAL A 114 3.93 9.06 3.96
CA VAL A 114 3.46 10.01 2.96
C VAL A 114 3.45 9.35 1.60
N ALA A 115 2.43 9.62 0.82
CA ALA A 115 2.38 9.31 -0.60
C ALA A 115 2.18 10.61 -1.37
N ILE A 116 2.94 10.81 -2.46
CA ILE A 116 2.91 12.02 -3.29
C ILE A 116 2.89 11.58 -4.75
N GLY A 117 2.00 12.14 -5.55
CA GLY A 117 1.96 11.83 -6.99
C GLY A 117 0.59 12.07 -7.61
N GLY A 118 0.49 11.78 -8.90
CA GLY A 118 -0.77 11.75 -9.63
C GLY A 118 -1.58 10.51 -9.28
N ARG A 119 -2.91 10.60 -9.34
CA ARG A 119 -3.86 9.51 -9.09
C ARG A 119 -3.62 8.74 -7.80
N LEU A 120 -3.47 9.47 -6.69
CA LEU A 120 -3.41 8.88 -5.35
C LEU A 120 -4.67 8.07 -5.00
N TYR A 121 -5.77 8.36 -5.68
CA TYR A 121 -7.03 7.63 -5.61
C TYR A 121 -7.50 7.26 -7.00
N ASP A 122 -7.53 6.00 -7.31
CA ASP A 122 -8.25 5.43 -8.46
C ASP A 122 -9.75 5.51 -8.18
N ILE A 123 -10.30 6.71 -8.17
CA ILE A 123 -11.73 6.92 -8.09
C ILE A 123 -12.22 7.33 -9.48
N LEU A 124 -12.73 6.32 -10.19
CA LEU A 124 -13.68 6.49 -11.28
C LEU A 124 -13.26 7.39 -12.46
N GLY A 125 -12.76 6.78 -13.51
CA GLY A 125 -13.07 7.08 -14.92
C GLY A 125 -13.33 8.52 -15.33
N LYS A 126 -12.73 9.52 -14.66
CA LYS A 126 -12.75 10.89 -15.06
C LYS A 126 -11.33 11.40 -15.18
N ASP A 127 -11.12 12.17 -16.21
CA ASP A 127 -9.91 12.84 -16.71
C ASP A 127 -9.00 13.55 -15.67
N ALA A 128 -8.60 12.83 -14.63
CA ALA A 128 -7.75 13.32 -13.54
C ALA A 128 -6.25 13.04 -13.79
N ALA A 129 -5.86 12.87 -15.06
CA ALA A 129 -4.50 12.49 -15.43
C ALA A 129 -3.43 13.51 -14.98
N ASP A 130 -3.80 14.77 -14.76
CA ASP A 130 -2.89 15.86 -14.40
C ASP A 130 -2.95 16.28 -12.93
N GLU A 131 -3.80 15.66 -12.11
CA GLU A 131 -3.97 16.06 -10.72
C GLU A 131 -2.89 15.47 -9.84
N GLN A 132 -2.07 16.31 -9.23
CA GLN A 132 -1.11 15.94 -8.20
C GLN A 132 -1.73 16.11 -6.81
N GLY A 133 -1.44 15.18 -5.93
CA GLY A 133 -1.91 15.24 -4.56
C GLY A 133 -0.92 14.62 -3.60
N TYR A 134 -1.22 14.72 -2.31
CA TYR A 134 -0.48 14.00 -1.29
C TYR A 134 -1.41 13.37 -0.25
N ILE A 135 -0.96 12.26 0.32
CA ILE A 135 -1.60 11.58 1.43
C ILE A 135 -0.61 11.47 2.55
N LEU A 136 -1.02 11.89 3.73
CA LEU A 136 -0.34 11.61 4.99
C LEU A 136 -1.14 10.54 5.73
N PHE A 137 -0.47 9.55 6.27
CA PHE A 137 -1.11 8.56 7.12
C PHE A 137 -0.30 8.32 8.37
N THR A 138 -1.00 8.04 9.46
CA THR A 138 -0.39 7.63 10.72
C THR A 138 -1.32 6.67 11.44
N GLY A 139 -0.76 5.78 12.23
CA GLY A 139 -1.56 4.84 12.99
C GLY A 139 -0.75 4.08 14.03
N VAL A 140 -1.47 3.34 14.84
CA VAL A 140 -0.90 2.45 15.84
C VAL A 140 -1.44 1.04 15.64
N THR A 141 -0.58 0.06 15.84
CA THR A 141 -0.94 -1.36 15.89
C THR A 141 -0.66 -1.86 17.29
N ILE A 142 -1.68 -2.42 17.91
CA ILE A 142 -1.60 -3.01 19.25
C ILE A 142 -1.67 -4.53 19.05
N ASN A 143 -0.60 -5.22 19.40
CA ASN A 143 -0.55 -6.67 19.43
C ASN A 143 -1.16 -7.14 20.75
N LEU A 144 -2.38 -7.65 20.68
CA LEU A 144 -3.08 -8.25 21.80
C LEU A 144 -2.57 -9.69 22.03
N TYR A 145 -3.35 -10.48 22.71
CA TYR A 145 -2.97 -11.84 23.07
C TYR A 145 -3.05 -12.81 21.86
N LYS A 146 -2.05 -13.73 21.72
CA LYS A 146 -2.06 -14.88 20.76
C LYS A 146 -2.39 -14.53 19.30
N GLY A 147 -1.69 -13.53 18.76
CA GLY A 147 -1.80 -13.25 17.32
C GLY A 147 -3.00 -12.38 16.93
N ILE A 148 -3.73 -11.83 17.87
CA ILE A 148 -4.76 -10.83 17.61
C ILE A 148 -4.11 -9.45 17.59
N ASN A 149 -4.30 -8.71 16.51
CA ASN A 149 -3.81 -7.34 16.34
C ASN A 149 -4.97 -6.39 16.10
N CYS A 150 -4.96 -5.26 16.79
CA CYS A 150 -5.86 -4.14 16.54
C CYS A 150 -5.06 -2.99 15.93
N ARG A 151 -5.55 -2.44 14.83
CA ARG A 151 -4.94 -1.29 14.17
C ARG A 151 -5.92 -0.13 14.14
N PHE A 152 -5.43 1.06 14.51
CA PHE A 152 -6.15 2.32 14.42
C PHE A 152 -5.29 3.31 13.67
N GLY A 153 -5.88 4.13 12.82
CA GLY A 153 -5.12 5.14 12.13
C GLY A 153 -5.96 6.24 11.53
N TYR A 154 -5.25 7.27 11.10
CA TYR A 154 -5.79 8.46 10.48
C TYR A 154 -5.09 8.71 9.15
N ILE A 155 -5.87 9.10 8.16
CA ILE A 155 -5.42 9.47 6.82
C ILE A 155 -5.89 10.88 6.55
N TYR A 156 -4.96 11.73 6.10
CA TYR A 156 -5.20 13.05 5.58
C TYR A 156 -4.66 13.12 4.16
N GLY A 157 -5.45 13.58 3.22
CA GLY A 157 -5.03 13.74 1.84
C GLY A 157 -5.60 15.00 1.22
N THR A 158 -4.87 15.54 0.26
CA THR A 158 -5.34 16.61 -0.62
C THR A 158 -5.20 16.16 -2.05
N GLU A 159 -6.18 16.47 -2.86
CA GLU A 159 -6.18 16.30 -4.30
C GLU A 159 -6.48 17.67 -4.93
N GLU A 160 -5.71 18.09 -5.92
CA GLU A 160 -6.07 19.26 -6.70
C GLU A 160 -7.26 18.92 -7.63
N PRO A 161 -8.23 19.84 -7.88
CA PRO A 161 -8.21 21.25 -7.49
C PRO A 161 -8.84 21.60 -6.14
N LYS A 162 -9.17 20.77 -5.20
CA LYS A 162 -9.57 21.18 -3.83
C LYS A 162 -10.27 20.08 -2.99
N PHE A 163 -10.00 18.82 -3.19
CA PHE A 163 -10.55 17.80 -2.30
C PHE A 163 -9.63 17.59 -1.09
N ILE A 164 -10.19 17.75 0.11
CA ILE A 164 -9.54 17.35 1.36
C ILE A 164 -10.23 16.08 1.84
N LYS A 165 -9.48 14.99 1.92
CA LYS A 165 -9.95 13.72 2.48
C LYS A 165 -9.41 13.53 3.88
N ARG A 166 -10.30 13.22 4.82
CA ARG A 166 -9.96 12.84 6.19
C ARG A 166 -10.65 11.51 6.47
N SER A 167 -9.89 10.53 6.89
CA SER A 167 -10.44 9.20 7.19
C SER A 167 -9.83 8.65 8.47
N ILE A 168 -10.65 8.01 9.27
CA ILE A 168 -10.22 7.18 10.40
C ILE A 168 -10.48 5.74 9.99
N TYR A 169 -9.51 4.87 10.20
CA TYR A 169 -9.67 3.45 9.96
C TYR A 169 -9.36 2.65 11.22
N TYR A 170 -10.01 1.52 11.33
CA TYR A 170 -9.69 0.50 12.31
C TYR A 170 -9.73 -0.88 11.65
N ALA A 171 -8.88 -1.77 12.11
CA ALA A 171 -8.86 -3.16 11.65
C ALA A 171 -8.51 -4.08 12.82
N VAL A 172 -9.09 -5.26 12.79
CA VAL A 172 -8.72 -6.36 13.69
C VAL A 172 -8.29 -7.52 12.82
N SER A 173 -7.13 -8.10 13.11
CA SER A 173 -6.61 -9.28 12.44
C SER A 173 -6.23 -10.34 13.46
N ALA A 174 -6.47 -11.60 13.11
CA ALA A 174 -6.04 -12.75 13.90
C ALA A 174 -5.20 -13.67 13.02
N LYS A 175 -4.10 -14.19 13.59
CA LYS A 175 -3.30 -15.26 12.98
C LYS A 175 -3.70 -16.57 13.67
N PHE A 176 -4.10 -17.52 12.89
CA PHE A 176 -4.43 -18.88 13.32
C PHE A 176 -3.28 -19.84 13.04
#